data_b6693de0efa6fddf014c5d1b3d7b9f1b
#
_entry.id   b6693de0efa6fddf014c5d1b3d7b9f1b
#
_cell.length_a   1.000
_cell.length_b   1.000
_cell.length_c   1.000
_cell.angle_alpha   90.00
_cell.angle_beta   90.00
_cell.angle_gamma   90.00
#
_symmetry.space_group_name_H-M   'P 1'
#
loop_
_entity.id
_entity.type
_entity.pdbx_description
1 polymer ?
#
loop_
_entity_poly.entity_id
_entity_poly.type
_entity_poly.pdbx_seq_one_letter_code
_entity_poly.pdbx_strand_id
1 'polypeptide(L)'
;DAPLRYSYNHYMYVKSHDLEEHPGEETVKLKVNLNKMSLSSEERSVMKDIMGRRFDPASGDITITSRKFSERLHNRIHTRLILDRAVQEAKRIVDVEDEDRTEVI
;
A
#
# COMPACT_ATOMS: atom_id res chain seq x y z
N ASP A 1 17.74 -6.26 -2.28
CA ASP A 1 17.63 -5.28 -2.26
C ASP A 1 16.47 -4.62 -1.81
N ALA A 2 16.31 -3.57 -2.11
CA ALA A 2 15.32 -2.77 -1.48
C ALA A 2 13.96 -3.28 -1.79
N PRO A 3 13.14 -3.48 -0.79
CA PRO A 3 11.77 -3.83 -1.05
C PRO A 3 11.03 -2.69 -1.72
N LEU A 4 11.65 -1.52 -1.83
CA LEU A 4 10.95 -0.37 -2.36
C LEU A 4 11.39 -0.12 -3.77
N ARG A 5 10.89 -0.93 -4.68
CA ARG A 5 11.19 -0.79 -6.10
C ARG A 5 10.41 0.32 -6.74
N TYR A 6 9.33 0.76 -6.10
CA TYR A 6 8.43 1.75 -6.65
C TYR A 6 8.59 3.06 -5.91
N SER A 7 8.37 4.15 -6.62
CA SER A 7 8.44 5.47 -6.03
C SER A 7 7.08 5.86 -5.49
N TYR A 8 7.02 6.15 -4.20
CA TYR A 8 5.78 6.55 -3.56
C TYR A 8 5.93 7.97 -3.05
N ASN A 9 5.88 8.91 -3.98
CA ASN A 9 6.15 10.31 -3.65
C ASN A 9 5.05 10.95 -2.82
N HIS A 10 3.89 10.29 -2.73
CA HIS A 10 2.74 10.89 -2.08
C HIS A 10 2.28 10.11 -0.85
N TYR A 11 3.17 9.32 -0.27
CA TYR A 11 2.84 8.63 0.95
C TYR A 11 3.30 9.44 2.16
N MET A 12 2.69 9.17 3.29
CA MET A 12 3.14 9.75 4.55
C MET A 12 2.82 8.80 5.67
N TYR A 13 3.62 8.86 6.73
CA TYR A 13 3.30 8.17 7.96
C TYR A 13 2.46 9.10 8.82
N VAL A 14 1.43 8.54 9.44
CA VAL A 14 0.55 9.32 10.28
C VAL A 14 1.35 9.84 11.47
N LYS A 15 1.20 11.12 11.76
CA LYS A 15 1.93 11.73 12.85
C LYS A 15 1.61 11.06 14.16
N SER A 16 2.57 11.09 15.04
CA SER A 16 2.49 10.32 16.26
C SER A 16 1.57 10.93 17.29
N HIS A 17 0.92 12.07 17.01
CA HIS A 17 0.00 12.58 18.02
C HIS A 17 -1.10 11.56 18.30
N ASP A 18 -1.40 10.71 17.31
CA ASP A 18 -2.32 9.62 17.54
C ASP A 18 -1.77 8.61 18.52
N LEU A 19 -0.46 8.62 18.73
CA LEU A 19 0.21 7.68 19.60
C LEU A 19 0.70 8.32 20.89
N GLU A 20 0.40 9.60 21.09
CA GLU A 20 0.91 10.30 22.26
C GLU A 20 0.40 9.69 23.55
N GLU A 21 -0.81 9.17 23.51
CA GLU A 21 -1.36 8.54 24.69
C GLU A 21 -0.70 7.23 25.01
N HIS A 22 0.10 6.71 24.10
CA HIS A 22 0.76 5.43 24.26
C HIS A 22 2.23 5.57 23.92
N PRO A 23 2.97 6.33 24.74
CA PRO A 23 4.39 6.49 24.46
C PRO A 23 5.06 5.13 24.50
N GLY A 24 5.89 4.85 23.53
CA GLY A 24 6.48 3.54 23.40
C GLY A 24 5.68 2.59 22.52
N GLU A 25 4.53 3.03 22.06
CA GLU A 25 3.76 2.20 21.13
C GLU A 25 4.52 2.06 19.82
N GLU A 26 4.65 0.84 19.37
CA GLU A 26 5.42 0.56 18.15
C GLU A 26 4.54 0.57 16.90
N THR A 27 3.25 0.78 17.06
CA THR A 27 2.33 0.77 15.91
C THR A 27 2.68 1.86 14.92
N VAL A 28 2.68 1.50 13.65
CA VAL A 28 2.97 2.44 12.57
C VAL A 28 1.82 2.39 11.57
N LYS A 29 1.40 3.56 11.13
CA LYS A 29 0.38 3.69 10.08
C LYS A 29 0.99 4.40 8.89
N LEU A 30 0.88 3.78 7.73
CA LEU A 30 1.30 4.35 6.47
C LEU A 30 0.08 4.73 5.67
N LYS A 31 0.04 5.96 5.18
CA LYS A 31 -1.09 6.46 4.40
C LYS A 31 -0.60 6.89 3.03
N VAL A 32 -1.27 6.43 1.99
CA VAL A 32 -0.92 6.80 0.62
C VAL A 32 -2.21 6.98 -0.17
N ASN A 33 -2.22 7.98 -1.05
CA ASN A 33 -3.41 8.22 -1.89
C ASN A 33 -3.27 7.44 -3.18
N LEU A 34 -4.22 6.55 -3.43
CA LEU A 34 -4.18 5.68 -4.61
C LEU A 34 -4.21 6.48 -5.91
N ASN A 35 -4.96 7.58 -5.92
CA ASN A 35 -5.11 8.37 -7.13
C ASN A 35 -3.85 9.11 -7.53
N LYS A 36 -2.91 9.26 -6.60
CA LYS A 36 -1.65 9.94 -6.86
C LYS A 36 -0.51 8.99 -7.18
N MET A 37 -0.77 7.70 -7.16
CA MET A 37 0.24 6.71 -7.51
C MET A 37 0.30 6.56 -9.02
N SER A 38 1.48 6.19 -9.52
CA SER A 38 1.69 6.01 -10.96
C SER A 38 1.20 4.64 -11.38
N LEU A 39 -0.11 4.48 -11.45
CA LEU A 39 -0.73 3.22 -11.80
C LEU A 39 -1.79 3.46 -12.88
N SER A 40 -2.00 2.46 -13.72
CA SER A 40 -3.08 2.52 -14.70
C SER A 40 -4.42 2.39 -13.99
N SER A 41 -5.51 2.69 -14.72
CA SER A 41 -6.82 2.58 -14.11
C SER A 41 -7.16 1.14 -13.77
N GLU A 42 -6.70 0.18 -14.58
CA GLU A 42 -6.90 -1.23 -14.27
C GLU A 42 -6.14 -1.63 -13.02
N GLU A 43 -4.89 -1.16 -12.92
CA GLU A 43 -4.08 -1.46 -11.75
C GLU A 43 -4.67 -0.86 -10.49
N ARG A 44 -5.22 0.34 -10.59
CA ARG A 44 -5.89 0.95 -9.44
C ARG A 44 -7.12 0.15 -9.03
N SER A 45 -7.86 -0.35 -10.00
CA SER A 45 -9.04 -1.16 -9.70
C SER A 45 -8.65 -2.42 -8.93
N VAL A 46 -7.57 -3.08 -9.38
CA VAL A 46 -7.09 -4.28 -8.69
C VAL A 46 -6.59 -3.93 -7.29
N MET A 47 -5.92 -2.78 -7.15
CA MET A 47 -5.44 -2.35 -5.84
C MET A 47 -6.59 -2.17 -4.85
N LYS A 48 -7.72 -1.63 -5.31
CA LYS A 48 -8.88 -1.48 -4.43
C LYS A 48 -9.36 -2.84 -3.93
N ASP A 49 -9.36 -3.84 -4.80
CA ASP A 49 -9.77 -5.18 -4.40
C ASP A 49 -8.78 -5.78 -3.42
N ILE A 50 -7.49 -5.62 -3.66
CA ILE A 50 -6.46 -6.18 -2.79
C ILE A 50 -6.51 -5.52 -1.41
N MET A 51 -6.64 -4.20 -1.39
CA MET A 51 -6.59 -3.48 -0.13
C MET A 51 -7.86 -3.63 0.70
N GLY A 52 -9.00 -3.80 0.05
CA GLY A 52 -10.26 -4.02 0.74
C GLY A 52 -10.57 -2.87 1.70
N ARG A 53 -10.70 -3.19 2.98
CA ARG A 53 -11.06 -2.19 3.99
C ARG A 53 -10.00 -1.12 4.21
N ARG A 54 -8.77 -1.40 3.82
CA ARG A 54 -7.69 -0.41 3.96
C ARG A 54 -7.85 0.75 3.00
N PHE A 55 -8.71 0.61 2.00
CA PHE A 55 -8.96 1.65 1.02
C PHE A 55 -10.23 2.41 1.39
N ASP A 56 -10.11 3.74 1.43
CA ASP A 56 -11.26 4.63 1.71
C ASP A 56 -11.72 5.23 0.38
N PRO A 57 -12.89 4.81 -0.13
CA PRO A 57 -13.34 5.34 -1.42
C PRO A 57 -13.67 6.82 -1.39
N ALA A 58 -13.98 7.37 -0.23
CA ALA A 58 -14.32 8.79 -0.14
C ALA A 58 -13.10 9.67 -0.38
N SER A 59 -11.95 9.29 0.18
CA SER A 59 -10.75 10.10 0.05
C SER A 59 -9.77 9.55 -0.97
N GLY A 60 -9.87 8.27 -1.30
CA GLY A 60 -8.91 7.60 -2.16
C GLY A 60 -7.67 7.15 -1.43
N ASP A 61 -7.66 7.21 -0.11
CA ASP A 61 -6.48 6.87 0.67
C ASP A 61 -6.46 5.40 1.03
N ILE A 62 -5.24 4.85 1.04
CA ILE A 62 -4.98 3.52 1.56
C ILE A 62 -4.23 3.69 2.86
N THR A 63 -4.69 3.04 3.92
CA THR A 63 -4.03 3.09 5.22
C THR A 63 -3.60 1.70 5.63
N ILE A 64 -2.32 1.52 5.88
CA ILE A 64 -1.75 0.24 6.28
C ILE A 64 -1.17 0.39 7.68
N THR A 65 -1.61 -0.47 8.58
CA THR A 65 -1.17 -0.40 9.97
C THR A 65 -0.34 -1.65 10.28
N SER A 66 0.78 -1.46 10.99
CA SER A 66 1.59 -2.58 11.44
C SER A 66 1.96 -2.40 12.90
N ARG A 67 1.75 -3.48 13.65
CA ARG A 67 2.23 -3.59 15.02
C ARG A 67 2.80 -4.98 15.25
N LYS A 68 3.29 -5.58 14.16
CA LYS A 68 3.75 -6.96 14.20
C LYS A 68 5.04 -7.12 14.98
N PHE A 69 5.91 -6.11 14.93
CA PHE A 69 7.22 -6.17 15.54
C PHE A 69 7.29 -5.28 16.77
N SER A 70 8.27 -5.55 17.63
CA SER A 70 8.43 -4.75 18.82
C SER A 70 9.13 -3.43 18.58
N GLU A 71 9.73 -3.26 17.39
CA GLU A 71 10.44 -2.03 17.07
C GLU A 71 9.67 -1.25 16.00
N ARG A 72 9.57 0.06 16.25
CA ARG A 72 8.83 0.92 15.35
C ARG A 72 9.43 0.93 13.94
N LEU A 73 10.75 0.91 13.85
CA LEU A 73 11.40 0.90 12.54
C LEU A 73 11.00 -0.33 11.73
N HIS A 74 10.96 -1.48 12.38
CA HIS A 74 10.56 -2.71 11.70
C HIS A 74 9.12 -2.64 11.23
N ASN A 75 8.26 -1.98 11.98
CA ASN A 75 6.86 -1.83 11.56
C ASN A 75 6.74 -0.85 10.40
N ARG A 76 7.58 0.18 10.34
CA ARG A 76 7.61 1.06 9.18
C ARG A 76 7.98 0.29 7.91
N ILE A 77 9.02 -0.52 8.02
CA ILE A 77 9.47 -1.34 6.88
C ILE A 77 8.35 -2.29 6.48
N HIS A 78 7.67 -2.87 7.45
CA HIS A 78 6.61 -3.83 7.18
C HIS A 78 5.44 -3.19 6.42
N THR A 79 5.02 -1.97 6.81
CA THR A 79 3.93 -1.31 6.10
C THR A 79 4.29 -1.04 4.65
N ARG A 80 5.53 -0.63 4.39
CA ARG A 80 5.96 -0.36 3.03
C ARG A 80 6.09 -1.63 2.22
N LEU A 81 6.50 -2.72 2.86
CA LEU A 81 6.57 -3.99 2.19
C LEU A 81 5.18 -4.48 1.78
N ILE A 82 4.19 -4.30 2.65
CA ILE A 82 2.82 -4.65 2.32
C ILE A 82 2.35 -3.87 1.09
N LEU A 83 2.60 -2.57 1.09
CA LEU A 83 2.20 -1.74 -0.05
C LEU A 83 2.92 -2.16 -1.33
N ASP A 84 4.22 -2.40 -1.23
CA ASP A 84 5.02 -2.78 -2.38
C ASP A 84 4.53 -4.09 -2.98
N ARG A 85 4.23 -5.06 -2.14
CA ARG A 85 3.72 -6.35 -2.60
C ARG A 85 2.35 -6.21 -3.25
N ALA A 86 1.51 -5.33 -2.71
CA ALA A 86 0.20 -5.11 -3.31
C ALA A 86 0.32 -4.51 -4.71
N VAL A 87 1.24 -3.57 -4.89
CA VAL A 87 1.46 -2.97 -6.20
C VAL A 87 1.99 -4.01 -7.17
N GLN A 88 2.94 -4.82 -6.74
CA GLN A 88 3.47 -5.89 -7.59
C GLN A 88 2.38 -6.85 -8.01
N GLU A 89 1.53 -7.22 -7.08
CA GLU A 89 0.46 -8.16 -7.38
C GLU A 89 -0.56 -7.55 -8.34
N ALA A 90 -0.89 -6.27 -8.15
CA ALA A 90 -1.83 -5.60 -9.05
C ALA A 90 -1.29 -5.56 -10.48
N LYS A 91 0.00 -5.25 -10.62
CA LYS A 91 0.61 -5.22 -11.95
C LYS A 91 0.64 -6.61 -12.57
N ARG A 92 0.95 -7.62 -11.77
CA ARG A 92 0.96 -8.99 -12.27
C ARG A 92 -0.41 -9.43 -12.77
N ILE A 93 -1.45 -9.11 -12.02
CA ILE A 93 -2.81 -9.49 -12.39
C ILE A 93 -3.23 -8.83 -13.69
N VAL A 94 -2.94 -7.54 -13.84
CA VAL A 94 -3.30 -6.82 -15.06
C VAL A 94 -2.54 -7.40 -16.26
N ASP A 95 -1.27 -7.72 -16.08
CA ASP A 95 -0.48 -8.30 -17.16
C ASP A 95 -1.04 -9.65 -17.59
N VAL A 96 -1.45 -10.48 -16.64
CA VAL A 96 -2.02 -11.78 -16.96
C VAL A 96 -3.34 -11.62 -17.71
N GLU A 97 -4.17 -10.68 -17.27
CA GLU A 97 -5.44 -10.42 -17.95
C GLU A 97 -5.22 -9.94 -19.39
N ASP A 98 -4.22 -9.10 -19.59
CA ASP A 98 -3.91 -8.62 -20.94
C ASP A 98 -3.43 -9.76 -21.83
N GLU A 99 -2.60 -10.66 -21.28
CA GLU A 99 -2.16 -11.81 -22.04
C GLU A 99 -3.32 -12.72 -22.41
N ASP A 100 -4.25 -12.93 -21.48
CA ASP A 100 -5.41 -13.76 -21.76
C ASP A 100 -6.25 -13.15 -22.88
N ARG A 101 -6.43 -11.83 -22.86
CA ARG A 101 -7.17 -11.18 -23.92
C ARG A 101 -6.51 -11.37 -25.27
N THR A 102 -5.19 -11.30 -25.28
CA THR A 102 -4.43 -11.48 -26.52
C THR A 102 -4.61 -12.88 -27.04
N GLU A 103 -4.63 -13.85 -26.16
CA GLU A 103 -4.75 -15.24 -26.58
C GLU A 103 -6.12 -15.59 -27.14
N VAL A 104 -7.12 -14.86 -26.71
CA VAL A 104 -8.47 -15.14 -27.16
C VAL A 104 -8.66 -14.75 -28.63
N ILE A 105 -7.84 -13.85 -29.11
CA ILE A 105 -7.91 -13.44 -30.51
C ILE A 105 -7.27 -14.46 -31.41
#